data_acdd38b2be541e4f90ea7caecf6e030f
#
_entry.id   acdd38b2be541e4f90ea7caecf6e030f
#
_cell.length_a   1.000
_cell.length_b   1.000
_cell.length_c   1.000
_cell.angle_alpha   90.00
_cell.angle_beta   90.00
_cell.angle_gamma   90.00
#
_symmetry.space_group_name_H-M   'P 1'
#
loop_
_entity.id
_entity.type
_entity.pdbx_description
1 polymer ?
#
loop_
_entity_poly.entity_id
_entity_poly.type
_entity_poly.pdbx_seq_one_letter_code
_entity_poly.pdbx_strand_id
1 'polypeptide(L)'
;MILAGGRGTRLGEITRKTPRPLLQVDGQPFITLLIDELLRFGFDNIVVLVGEYMDAFEQALLEYPTPRARVELVSEPEPAGTAGALVHAENFLRPRFLLLNGDSFFSINLLSLATGRNTGPWLACVALRHIQDTGRYGAVRLAGRNIVDFGEKSAVGPGLINTGIYWLKREILDEISARPCSIETDIMPKLASRGLLRGQVFRGDFIDIGIPADLRRGRKLIPEWRRRPAAFLDRDGVLNKDHGYVYRAKEFEWGAGAKKAIKLLNDSGYWVFVVTNQAGIARGYYDAADVERLHRWMNAELGKMGAHIDQFYYCPHHPEWDGECDCRKPKPGMLLQAIKDWRVDLSGSFLVGDKMTDLQAAEQAGITGHMFDAMDLHDTVTQVIGIPPID
;
A
#
# COMPACT_ATOMS: atom_id res chain seq x y z
N MET A 1 7.83 2.15 -9.75
CA MET A 1 8.10 1.64 -11.11
C MET A 1 7.44 0.28 -11.29
N ILE A 2 6.89 -0.01 -12.48
CA ILE A 2 6.23 -1.28 -12.78
C ILE A 2 6.87 -1.88 -14.02
N LEU A 3 7.33 -3.13 -13.95
CA LEU A 3 7.86 -3.90 -15.09
C LEU A 3 6.70 -4.51 -15.89
N ALA A 4 6.45 -4.03 -17.09
CA ALA A 4 5.32 -4.43 -17.93
C ALA A 4 5.73 -4.91 -19.34
N GLY A 5 7.03 -4.93 -19.69
CA GLY A 5 7.55 -5.25 -21.03
C GLY A 5 7.61 -6.74 -21.41
N GLY A 6 7.25 -7.65 -20.51
CA GLY A 6 7.36 -9.09 -20.75
C GLY A 6 6.38 -9.64 -21.77
N ARG A 7 6.85 -10.45 -22.74
CA ARG A 7 6.04 -11.08 -23.82
C ARG A 7 4.98 -12.09 -23.36
N GLY A 8 4.95 -12.49 -22.09
CA GLY A 8 3.89 -13.31 -21.53
C GLY A 8 3.74 -14.73 -22.10
N THR A 9 4.75 -15.32 -22.70
CA THR A 9 4.70 -16.57 -23.46
C THR A 9 4.03 -17.76 -22.76
N ARG A 10 4.09 -17.81 -21.42
CA ARG A 10 3.47 -18.88 -20.60
C ARG A 10 1.93 -18.86 -20.58
N LEU A 11 1.30 -17.76 -21.00
CA LEU A 11 -0.16 -17.63 -21.14
C LEU A 11 -0.66 -18.01 -22.57
N GLY A 12 0.24 -18.29 -23.52
CA GLY A 12 -0.08 -18.75 -24.86
C GLY A 12 -0.95 -17.74 -25.63
N GLU A 13 -2.06 -18.22 -26.19
CA GLU A 13 -2.99 -17.41 -27.02
C GLU A 13 -3.58 -16.20 -26.27
N ILE A 14 -3.72 -16.26 -24.93
CA ILE A 14 -4.29 -15.18 -24.11
C ILE A 14 -3.45 -13.90 -24.24
N THR A 15 -2.13 -14.03 -24.33
CA THR A 15 -1.20 -12.88 -24.37
C THR A 15 -0.68 -12.55 -25.78
N ARG A 16 -1.20 -13.20 -26.80
CA ARG A 16 -0.84 -12.89 -28.20
C ARG A 16 -1.16 -11.46 -28.61
N LYS A 17 -2.29 -10.91 -28.08
CA LYS A 17 -2.78 -9.56 -28.43
C LYS A 17 -2.80 -8.61 -27.23
N THR A 18 -2.76 -9.13 -26.02
CA THR A 18 -2.92 -8.33 -24.79
C THR A 18 -1.80 -8.70 -23.81
N PRO A 19 -0.89 -7.79 -23.48
CA PRO A 19 0.15 -8.05 -22.49
C PRO A 19 -0.48 -8.36 -21.12
N ARG A 20 0.23 -9.16 -20.29
CA ARG A 20 -0.29 -9.64 -18.99
C ARG A 20 -0.81 -8.51 -18.10
N PRO A 21 -0.11 -7.38 -17.94
CA PRO A 21 -0.59 -6.30 -17.07
C PRO A 21 -1.89 -5.65 -17.54
N LEU A 22 -2.28 -5.85 -18.81
CA LEU A 22 -3.55 -5.35 -19.35
C LEU A 22 -4.69 -6.39 -19.33
N LEU A 23 -4.45 -7.61 -18.84
CA LEU A 23 -5.50 -8.61 -18.68
C LEU A 23 -6.52 -8.15 -17.65
N GLN A 24 -7.81 -8.35 -17.96
CA GLN A 24 -8.92 -7.91 -17.12
C GLN A 24 -9.02 -8.74 -15.84
N VAL A 25 -9.00 -8.05 -14.70
CA VAL A 25 -9.25 -8.58 -13.37
C VAL A 25 -10.12 -7.56 -12.64
N ASP A 26 -11.20 -8.01 -12.02
CA ASP A 26 -12.12 -7.13 -11.27
C ASP A 26 -12.72 -5.99 -12.12
N GLY A 27 -12.97 -6.26 -13.42
CA GLY A 27 -13.57 -5.31 -14.37
C GLY A 27 -12.62 -4.23 -14.89
N GLN A 28 -11.33 -4.30 -14.58
CA GLN A 28 -10.31 -3.32 -15.03
C GLN A 28 -8.98 -4.01 -15.39
N PRO A 29 -8.09 -3.36 -16.14
CA PRO A 29 -6.76 -3.89 -16.43
C PRO A 29 -5.98 -4.16 -15.14
N PHE A 30 -5.25 -5.26 -15.08
CA PHE A 30 -4.50 -5.63 -13.86
C PHE A 30 -3.52 -4.55 -13.41
N ILE A 31 -2.91 -3.83 -14.34
CA ILE A 31 -1.97 -2.73 -14.02
C ILE A 31 -2.64 -1.60 -13.23
N THR A 32 -3.91 -1.30 -13.49
CA THR A 32 -4.63 -0.24 -12.76
C THR A 32 -4.87 -0.63 -11.30
N LEU A 33 -5.03 -1.94 -11.03
CA LEU A 33 -5.08 -2.45 -9.65
C LEU A 33 -3.76 -2.22 -8.90
N LEU A 34 -2.62 -2.41 -9.59
CA LEU A 34 -1.29 -2.13 -9.01
C LEU A 34 -1.09 -0.62 -8.78
N ILE A 35 -1.55 0.20 -9.71
CA ILE A 35 -1.52 1.68 -9.57
C ILE A 35 -2.39 2.12 -8.38
N ASP A 36 -3.59 1.58 -8.22
CA ASP A 36 -4.46 1.87 -7.07
C ASP A 36 -3.77 1.55 -5.74
N GLU A 37 -3.11 0.37 -5.63
CA GLU A 37 -2.37 0.01 -4.43
C GLU A 37 -1.17 0.94 -4.19
N LEU A 38 -0.46 1.37 -5.23
CA LEU A 38 0.63 2.34 -5.12
C LEU A 38 0.11 3.70 -4.62
N LEU A 39 -0.99 4.20 -5.20
CA LEU A 39 -1.62 5.46 -4.81
C LEU A 39 -2.11 5.45 -3.37
N ARG A 40 -2.64 4.30 -2.92
CA ARG A 40 -3.03 4.08 -1.52
C ARG A 40 -1.91 4.45 -0.56
N PHE A 41 -0.68 4.07 -0.88
CA PHE A 41 0.51 4.31 -0.06
C PHE A 41 1.24 5.62 -0.40
N GLY A 42 0.64 6.50 -1.20
CA GLY A 42 1.20 7.80 -1.55
C GLY A 42 2.31 7.76 -2.60
N PHE A 43 2.45 6.66 -3.35
CA PHE A 43 3.33 6.58 -4.52
C PHE A 43 2.58 7.12 -5.75
N ASP A 44 2.67 8.42 -5.99
CA ASP A 44 1.94 9.15 -7.04
C ASP A 44 2.73 9.38 -8.33
N ASN A 45 4.05 9.21 -8.29
CA ASN A 45 4.92 9.25 -9.48
C ASN A 45 5.24 7.81 -9.91
N ILE A 46 4.60 7.35 -10.97
CA ILE A 46 4.64 5.97 -11.42
C ILE A 46 5.26 5.92 -12.80
N VAL A 47 6.28 5.09 -12.98
CA VAL A 47 6.88 4.79 -14.28
C VAL A 47 6.55 3.35 -14.64
N VAL A 48 5.98 3.13 -15.81
CA VAL A 48 5.67 1.81 -16.35
C VAL A 48 6.62 1.52 -17.49
N LEU A 49 7.44 0.49 -17.33
CA LEU A 49 8.34 0.01 -18.36
C LEU A 49 7.58 -0.94 -19.28
N VAL A 50 7.31 -0.50 -20.49
CA VAL A 50 6.53 -1.24 -21.49
C VAL A 50 7.45 -1.69 -22.62
N GLY A 51 7.17 -2.87 -23.19
CA GLY A 51 7.85 -3.35 -24.39
C GLY A 51 7.15 -2.89 -25.67
N GLU A 52 6.78 -3.83 -26.51
CA GLU A 52 6.18 -3.60 -27.84
C GLU A 52 4.73 -3.05 -27.82
N TYR A 53 4.09 -2.87 -26.65
CA TYR A 53 2.66 -2.61 -26.54
C TYR A 53 2.32 -1.19 -26.03
N MET A 54 3.12 -0.18 -26.36
CA MET A 54 2.94 1.21 -25.89
C MET A 54 1.50 1.71 -26.08
N ASP A 55 0.98 1.62 -27.30
CA ASP A 55 -0.37 2.14 -27.65
C ASP A 55 -1.47 1.46 -26.82
N ALA A 56 -1.32 0.14 -26.53
CA ALA A 56 -2.30 -0.59 -25.71
C ALA A 56 -2.29 -0.12 -24.25
N PHE A 57 -1.13 0.24 -23.70
CA PHE A 57 -1.04 0.83 -22.35
C PHE A 57 -1.59 2.25 -22.31
N GLU A 58 -1.31 3.08 -23.32
CA GLU A 58 -1.88 4.43 -23.44
C GLU A 58 -3.41 4.36 -23.46
N GLN A 59 -3.96 3.51 -24.31
CA GLN A 59 -5.42 3.34 -24.39
C GLN A 59 -6.00 2.84 -23.07
N ALA A 60 -5.40 1.85 -22.43
CA ALA A 60 -5.88 1.32 -21.16
C ALA A 60 -5.88 2.38 -20.03
N LEU A 61 -4.88 3.25 -19.97
CA LEU A 61 -4.81 4.34 -18.99
C LEU A 61 -5.79 5.48 -19.29
N LEU A 62 -6.16 5.69 -20.57
CA LEU A 62 -7.22 6.62 -20.94
C LEU A 62 -8.61 6.10 -20.54
N GLU A 63 -8.85 4.80 -20.72
CA GLU A 63 -10.12 4.16 -20.35
C GLU A 63 -10.32 4.03 -18.82
N TYR A 64 -9.20 3.88 -18.09
CA TYR A 64 -9.19 3.77 -16.63
C TYR A 64 -8.28 4.85 -16.00
N PRO A 65 -8.73 6.09 -16.00
CA PRO A 65 -7.92 7.22 -15.57
C PRO A 65 -7.57 7.13 -14.07
N THR A 66 -6.33 7.47 -13.78
CA THR A 66 -5.78 7.51 -12.42
C THR A 66 -5.42 8.97 -12.05
N PRO A 67 -6.41 9.85 -11.80
CA PRO A 67 -6.20 11.30 -11.75
C PRO A 67 -5.28 11.76 -10.62
N ARG A 68 -5.02 10.91 -9.64
CA ARG A 68 -4.08 11.19 -8.54
C ARG A 68 -2.66 10.70 -8.79
N ALA A 69 -2.41 10.02 -9.93
CA ALA A 69 -1.10 9.54 -10.31
C ALA A 69 -0.56 10.32 -11.51
N ARG A 70 0.73 10.62 -11.47
CA ARG A 70 1.49 10.94 -12.67
C ARG A 70 2.09 9.63 -13.20
N VAL A 71 1.53 9.10 -14.28
CA VAL A 71 2.00 7.86 -14.91
C VAL A 71 2.79 8.20 -16.16
N GLU A 72 4.05 7.77 -16.21
CA GLU A 72 4.94 7.87 -17.37
C GLU A 72 5.15 6.49 -17.97
N LEU A 73 4.89 6.33 -19.25
CA LEU A 73 5.20 5.12 -20.01
C LEU A 73 6.59 5.24 -20.62
N VAL A 74 7.45 4.27 -20.39
CA VAL A 74 8.80 4.22 -20.94
C VAL A 74 8.95 2.95 -21.78
N SER A 75 9.24 3.12 -23.07
CA SER A 75 9.43 2.02 -24.01
C SER A 75 10.80 1.38 -23.85
N GLU A 76 10.83 0.05 -23.94
CA GLU A 76 12.05 -0.73 -24.16
C GLU A 76 12.15 -1.04 -25.65
N PRO A 77 13.06 -0.38 -26.40
CA PRO A 77 13.17 -0.59 -27.86
C PRO A 77 13.58 -2.02 -28.25
N GLU A 78 14.33 -2.69 -27.34
CA GLU A 78 14.72 -4.10 -27.46
C GLU A 78 14.57 -4.80 -26.10
N PRO A 79 14.29 -6.12 -26.06
CA PRO A 79 14.18 -6.87 -24.81
C PRO A 79 15.48 -6.79 -23.99
N ALA A 80 15.49 -5.93 -22.97
CA ALA A 80 16.67 -5.66 -22.15
C ALA A 80 16.78 -6.55 -20.90
N GLY A 81 15.74 -7.36 -20.60
CA GLY A 81 15.59 -8.11 -19.35
C GLY A 81 15.13 -7.22 -18.19
N THR A 82 14.71 -7.82 -17.08
CA THR A 82 14.07 -7.10 -15.96
C THR A 82 14.98 -6.07 -15.29
N ALA A 83 16.29 -6.29 -15.24
CA ALA A 83 17.26 -5.30 -14.79
C ALA A 83 17.63 -4.31 -15.89
N GLY A 84 17.88 -4.79 -17.11
CA GLY A 84 18.25 -3.92 -18.22
C GLY A 84 17.20 -2.88 -18.57
N ALA A 85 15.92 -3.19 -18.35
CA ALA A 85 14.80 -2.27 -18.50
C ALA A 85 14.93 -1.02 -17.62
N LEU A 86 15.49 -1.12 -16.42
CA LEU A 86 15.68 0.01 -15.50
C LEU A 86 16.56 1.11 -16.08
N VAL A 87 17.52 0.75 -16.95
CA VAL A 87 18.44 1.73 -17.55
C VAL A 87 17.70 2.66 -18.50
N HIS A 88 16.65 2.19 -19.19
CA HIS A 88 15.81 3.05 -20.05
C HIS A 88 15.02 4.10 -19.27
N ALA A 89 14.77 3.83 -17.98
CA ALA A 89 14.07 4.76 -17.10
C ALA A 89 14.98 5.52 -16.13
N GLU A 90 16.29 5.53 -16.33
CA GLU A 90 17.26 6.13 -15.41
C GLU A 90 16.93 7.59 -15.03
N ASN A 91 16.48 8.38 -16.01
CA ASN A 91 16.14 9.80 -15.81
C ASN A 91 14.91 10.02 -14.90
N PHE A 92 14.09 8.98 -14.69
CA PHE A 92 12.90 9.04 -13.83
C PHE A 92 13.17 8.50 -12.42
N LEU A 93 14.34 7.86 -12.20
CA LEU A 93 14.65 7.22 -10.93
C LEU A 93 15.05 8.25 -9.86
N ARG A 94 14.40 8.13 -8.71
CA ARG A 94 14.84 8.79 -7.48
C ARG A 94 15.98 7.99 -6.81
N PRO A 95 16.70 8.55 -5.83
CA PRO A 95 17.76 7.82 -5.12
C PRO A 95 17.32 6.49 -4.53
N ARG A 96 16.03 6.38 -4.22
CA ARG A 96 15.36 5.14 -3.81
C ARG A 96 14.02 5.03 -4.48
N PHE A 97 13.64 3.84 -4.90
CA PHE A 97 12.38 3.61 -5.59
C PHE A 97 11.83 2.21 -5.34
N LEU A 98 10.51 2.08 -5.45
CA LEU A 98 9.81 0.80 -5.41
C LEU A 98 9.74 0.24 -6.84
N LEU A 99 10.03 -1.05 -7.00
CA LEU A 99 9.90 -1.77 -8.27
C LEU A 99 8.93 -2.94 -8.06
N LEU A 100 7.98 -3.09 -8.98
CA LEU A 100 6.99 -4.17 -8.98
C LEU A 100 7.00 -4.91 -10.32
N ASN A 101 6.85 -6.23 -10.27
CA ASN A 101 6.48 -7.01 -11.44
C ASN A 101 5.03 -6.70 -11.81
N GLY A 102 4.76 -6.42 -13.10
CA GLY A 102 3.44 -6.02 -13.61
C GLY A 102 2.41 -7.16 -13.70
N ASP A 103 2.76 -8.36 -13.23
CA ASP A 103 1.92 -9.55 -13.24
C ASP A 103 1.74 -10.20 -11.86
N SER A 104 2.16 -9.52 -10.79
CA SER A 104 2.07 -10.00 -9.42
C SER A 104 1.29 -9.03 -8.54
N PHE A 105 0.33 -9.56 -7.76
CA PHE A 105 -0.42 -8.82 -6.75
C PHE A 105 -0.05 -9.34 -5.36
N PHE A 106 0.32 -8.43 -4.47
CA PHE A 106 0.63 -8.77 -3.08
C PHE A 106 0.02 -7.74 -2.14
N SER A 107 -0.98 -8.15 -1.37
CA SER A 107 -1.72 -7.30 -0.43
C SER A 107 -0.92 -7.06 0.85
N ILE A 108 -0.02 -6.09 0.82
CA ILE A 108 0.86 -5.75 1.95
C ILE A 108 0.98 -4.24 2.13
N ASN A 109 1.45 -3.81 3.30
CA ASN A 109 1.87 -2.44 3.52
C ASN A 109 3.21 -2.16 2.80
N LEU A 110 3.13 -1.53 1.62
CA LEU A 110 4.31 -1.21 0.79
C LEU A 110 5.25 -0.21 1.48
N LEU A 111 4.73 0.68 2.35
CA LEU A 111 5.57 1.60 3.12
C LEU A 111 6.44 0.87 4.14
N SER A 112 6.00 -0.26 4.67
CA SER A 112 6.81 -1.09 5.57
C SER A 112 8.08 -1.61 4.88
N LEU A 113 7.99 -1.97 3.60
CA LEU A 113 9.17 -2.36 2.81
C LEU A 113 10.12 -1.16 2.61
N ALA A 114 9.54 0.04 2.32
CA ALA A 114 10.30 1.26 2.06
C ALA A 114 11.00 1.83 3.30
N THR A 115 10.43 1.64 4.49
CA THR A 115 10.91 2.26 5.74
C THR A 115 11.58 1.31 6.71
N GLY A 116 11.54 0.00 6.48
CA GLY A 116 12.07 -1.04 7.38
C GLY A 116 13.57 -0.86 7.68
N ARG A 117 13.90 -0.15 8.79
CA ARG A 117 15.27 0.16 9.32
C ARG A 117 16.36 0.15 8.24
N ASN A 118 16.25 1.15 7.34
CA ASN A 118 17.03 1.23 6.10
C ASN A 118 18.46 1.77 6.28
N THR A 119 19.12 1.44 7.39
CA THR A 119 20.53 1.78 7.62
C THR A 119 21.42 0.64 7.13
N GLY A 120 22.47 0.96 6.39
CA GLY A 120 23.49 0.02 5.94
C GLY A 120 23.75 0.02 4.43
N PRO A 121 24.74 -0.76 3.99
CA PRO A 121 25.25 -0.74 2.61
C PRO A 121 24.39 -1.48 1.57
N TRP A 122 23.25 -2.07 1.96
CA TRP A 122 22.40 -2.84 1.05
C TRP A 122 21.91 -1.98 -0.14
N LEU A 123 21.77 -2.60 -1.32
CA LEU A 123 21.27 -1.98 -2.55
C LEU A 123 19.81 -2.35 -2.86
N ALA A 124 19.36 -3.50 -2.38
CA ALA A 124 18.00 -3.99 -2.60
C ALA A 124 17.42 -4.62 -1.34
N CYS A 125 16.10 -4.41 -1.13
CA CYS A 125 15.28 -5.14 -0.16
C CYS A 125 14.10 -5.77 -0.89
N VAL A 126 13.90 -7.07 -0.72
CA VAL A 126 12.88 -7.86 -1.42
C VAL A 126 11.73 -8.17 -0.48
N ALA A 127 10.49 -7.96 -0.94
CA ALA A 127 9.32 -8.49 -0.25
C ALA A 127 9.25 -10.01 -0.47
N LEU A 128 9.20 -10.75 0.63
CA LEU A 128 9.19 -12.21 0.64
C LEU A 128 7.89 -12.72 1.22
N ARG A 129 7.44 -13.88 0.74
CA ARG A 129 6.31 -14.61 1.30
C ARG A 129 6.68 -16.07 1.55
N HIS A 130 6.20 -16.61 2.68
CA HIS A 130 6.26 -18.05 2.92
C HIS A 130 5.09 -18.74 2.21
N ILE A 131 5.37 -19.77 1.41
CA ILE A 131 4.38 -20.60 0.72
C ILE A 131 4.67 -22.08 0.94
N GLN A 132 3.66 -22.94 0.68
CA GLN A 132 3.76 -24.39 0.89
C GLN A 132 4.53 -25.10 -0.23
N ASP A 133 4.53 -24.55 -1.45
CA ASP A 133 5.22 -25.12 -2.61
C ASP A 133 5.97 -24.03 -3.39
N THR A 134 7.30 -24.08 -3.29
CA THR A 134 8.21 -23.14 -3.95
C THR A 134 8.57 -23.52 -5.37
N GLY A 135 8.16 -24.70 -5.87
CA GLY A 135 8.63 -25.27 -7.13
C GLY A 135 8.44 -24.41 -8.39
N ARG A 136 7.57 -23.39 -8.32
CA ARG A 136 7.32 -22.44 -9.43
C ARG A 136 8.02 -21.09 -9.28
N TYR A 137 8.53 -20.80 -8.10
CA TYR A 137 9.10 -19.50 -7.74
C TYR A 137 10.58 -19.67 -7.39
N GLY A 138 11.34 -18.59 -7.42
CA GLY A 138 12.69 -18.57 -6.88
C GLY A 138 12.65 -18.69 -5.37
N ALA A 139 13.24 -19.77 -4.83
CA ALA A 139 13.36 -19.96 -3.39
C ALA A 139 14.40 -19.00 -2.80
N VAL A 140 14.14 -18.45 -1.62
CA VAL A 140 15.02 -17.49 -0.94
C VAL A 140 15.34 -17.98 0.46
N ARG A 141 16.63 -17.89 0.85
CA ARG A 141 17.07 -18.22 2.20
C ARG A 141 17.59 -16.97 2.93
N LEU A 142 17.09 -16.76 4.14
CA LEU A 142 17.48 -15.65 5.01
C LEU A 142 18.46 -16.10 6.10
N ALA A 143 19.42 -15.22 6.41
CA ALA A 143 20.16 -15.21 7.67
C ALA A 143 19.89 -13.85 8.36
N GLY A 144 19.00 -13.86 9.35
CA GLY A 144 18.40 -12.65 9.89
C GLY A 144 17.59 -11.90 8.82
N ARG A 145 18.02 -10.70 8.45
CA ARG A 145 17.42 -9.93 7.36
C ARG A 145 18.19 -10.00 6.04
N ASN A 146 19.36 -10.61 6.02
CA ASN A 146 20.15 -10.73 4.81
C ASN A 146 19.70 -11.95 4.02
N ILE A 147 19.46 -11.76 2.72
CA ILE A 147 19.30 -12.87 1.79
C ILE A 147 20.70 -13.42 1.53
N VAL A 148 20.91 -14.69 1.86
CA VAL A 148 22.18 -15.41 1.69
C VAL A 148 22.15 -16.37 0.51
N ASP A 149 20.94 -16.68 0.03
CA ASP A 149 20.73 -17.50 -1.15
C ASP A 149 19.48 -17.02 -1.89
N PHE A 150 19.66 -16.76 -3.17
CA PHE A 150 18.58 -16.36 -4.08
C PHE A 150 18.60 -17.38 -5.22
N GLY A 151 17.96 -18.53 -4.99
CA GLY A 151 18.06 -19.68 -5.85
C GLY A 151 17.07 -19.68 -6.99
N GLU A 152 17.42 -20.42 -8.03
CA GLU A 152 16.51 -20.82 -9.08
C GLU A 152 15.52 -21.90 -8.60
N LYS A 153 14.47 -22.14 -9.40
CA LYS A 153 13.32 -23.03 -9.22
C LYS A 153 13.69 -24.50 -9.03
N SER A 154 14.34 -24.90 -7.96
CA SER A 154 14.86 -26.27 -7.81
C SER A 154 14.39 -27.03 -6.57
N ALA A 155 13.84 -26.38 -5.57
CA ALA A 155 13.37 -27.04 -4.35
C ALA A 155 11.83 -27.07 -4.32
N VAL A 156 11.25 -28.25 -4.37
CA VAL A 156 9.82 -28.47 -4.12
C VAL A 156 9.63 -28.61 -2.61
N GLY A 157 8.78 -27.76 -2.03
CA GLY A 157 8.47 -27.79 -0.59
C GLY A 157 8.19 -26.40 -0.01
N PRO A 158 7.90 -26.32 1.30
CA PRO A 158 7.64 -25.07 1.99
C PRO A 158 8.89 -24.17 2.02
N GLY A 159 8.71 -22.87 1.78
CA GLY A 159 9.84 -21.93 1.82
C GLY A 159 9.44 -20.49 1.54
N LEU A 160 10.44 -19.61 1.59
CA LEU A 160 10.28 -18.22 1.20
C LEU A 160 10.47 -18.05 -0.30
N ILE A 161 9.63 -17.22 -0.89
CA ILE A 161 9.73 -16.85 -2.30
C ILE A 161 9.92 -15.36 -2.50
N ASN A 162 10.53 -15.00 -3.61
CA ASN A 162 10.51 -13.66 -4.17
C ASN A 162 9.12 -13.35 -4.74
N THR A 163 8.51 -12.25 -4.31
CA THR A 163 7.16 -11.84 -4.74
C THR A 163 7.17 -10.87 -5.92
N GLY A 164 8.34 -10.47 -6.41
CA GLY A 164 8.47 -9.49 -7.49
C GLY A 164 8.24 -8.03 -7.03
N ILE A 165 8.38 -7.74 -5.73
CA ILE A 165 8.32 -6.40 -5.17
C ILE A 165 9.64 -6.09 -4.47
N TYR A 166 10.26 -4.97 -4.87
CA TYR A 166 11.60 -4.60 -4.45
C TYR A 166 11.66 -3.14 -4.03
N TRP A 167 12.35 -2.84 -2.94
CA TRP A 167 12.80 -1.49 -2.60
C TRP A 167 14.28 -1.35 -2.95
N LEU A 168 14.58 -0.52 -3.92
CA LEU A 168 15.88 -0.44 -4.55
C LEU A 168 16.55 0.92 -4.30
N LYS A 169 17.87 0.92 -4.22
CA LYS A 169 18.67 2.13 -4.39
C LYS A 169 19.02 2.32 -5.87
N ARG A 170 19.14 3.58 -6.33
CA ARG A 170 19.48 3.90 -7.73
C ARG A 170 20.84 3.31 -8.13
N GLU A 171 21.76 3.16 -7.20
CA GLU A 171 23.09 2.57 -7.40
C GLU A 171 23.03 1.10 -7.86
N ILE A 172 21.87 0.48 -7.85
CA ILE A 172 21.68 -0.86 -8.47
C ILE A 172 21.96 -0.84 -9.99
N LEU A 173 21.84 0.33 -10.64
CA LEU A 173 22.19 0.49 -12.06
C LEU A 173 23.66 0.21 -12.36
N ASP A 174 24.56 0.47 -11.40
CA ASP A 174 25.99 0.22 -11.53
C ASP A 174 26.32 -1.29 -11.59
N GLU A 175 25.38 -2.12 -11.16
CA GLU A 175 25.51 -3.58 -11.22
C GLU A 175 25.15 -4.18 -12.59
N ILE A 176 24.52 -3.37 -13.49
CA ILE A 176 24.03 -3.79 -14.81
C ILE A 176 25.13 -3.55 -15.85
N SER A 177 25.96 -4.55 -16.09
CA SER A 177 27.11 -4.45 -17.00
C SER A 177 26.85 -4.88 -18.45
N ALA A 178 25.78 -5.61 -18.69
CA ALA A 178 25.41 -6.14 -20.00
C ALA A 178 23.87 -6.17 -20.19
N ARG A 179 23.41 -6.29 -21.43
CA ARG A 179 21.99 -6.48 -21.78
C ARG A 179 21.86 -7.62 -22.78
N PRO A 180 20.84 -8.49 -22.68
CA PRO A 180 19.80 -8.51 -21.66
C PRO A 180 20.35 -8.88 -20.27
N CYS A 181 19.74 -8.34 -19.19
CA CYS A 181 20.10 -8.57 -17.80
C CYS A 181 18.83 -8.78 -16.95
N SER A 182 18.79 -9.85 -16.17
CA SER A 182 17.68 -10.18 -15.27
C SER A 182 17.97 -9.74 -13.84
N ILE A 183 16.99 -9.13 -13.17
CA ILE A 183 17.07 -8.83 -11.74
C ILE A 183 17.24 -10.12 -10.95
N GLU A 184 16.46 -11.14 -11.27
CA GLU A 184 16.33 -12.36 -10.49
C GLU A 184 17.54 -13.29 -10.65
N THR A 185 18.07 -13.44 -11.86
CA THR A 185 19.16 -14.40 -12.14
C THR A 185 20.54 -13.78 -12.14
N ASP A 186 20.65 -12.50 -12.49
CA ASP A 186 21.98 -11.88 -12.67
C ASP A 186 22.34 -10.93 -11.53
N ILE A 187 21.37 -10.13 -11.03
CA ILE A 187 21.65 -9.09 -10.05
C ILE A 187 21.48 -9.60 -8.62
N MET A 188 20.33 -10.20 -8.27
CA MET A 188 20.03 -10.56 -6.89
C MET A 188 21.00 -11.61 -6.31
N PRO A 189 21.41 -12.69 -7.03
CA PRO A 189 22.42 -13.61 -6.51
C PRO A 189 23.77 -12.94 -6.26
N LYS A 190 24.20 -12.04 -7.15
CA LYS A 190 25.43 -11.25 -7.01
C LYS A 190 25.39 -10.34 -5.78
N LEU A 191 24.24 -9.66 -5.53
CA LEU A 191 24.07 -8.83 -4.34
C LEU A 191 24.02 -9.68 -3.06
N ALA A 192 23.37 -10.85 -3.10
CA ALA A 192 23.29 -11.77 -1.97
C ALA A 192 24.69 -12.23 -1.54
N SER A 193 25.55 -12.66 -2.47
CA SER A 193 26.92 -13.11 -2.18
C SER A 193 27.80 -12.01 -1.56
N ARG A 194 27.47 -10.73 -1.81
CA ARG A 194 28.19 -9.54 -1.29
C ARG A 194 27.57 -8.97 -0.02
N GLY A 195 26.47 -9.57 0.52
CA GLY A 195 25.77 -9.06 1.70
C GLY A 195 25.00 -7.73 1.44
N LEU A 196 24.72 -7.40 0.18
CA LEU A 196 24.05 -6.17 -0.24
C LEU A 196 22.55 -6.36 -0.49
N LEU A 197 22.00 -7.58 -0.27
CA LEU A 197 20.62 -7.94 -0.49
C LEU A 197 19.91 -8.25 0.83
N ARG A 198 18.78 -7.60 1.07
CA ARG A 198 17.91 -7.85 2.23
C ARG A 198 16.56 -8.42 1.82
N GLY A 199 15.93 -9.12 2.74
CA GLY A 199 14.56 -9.61 2.60
C GLY A 199 13.71 -9.19 3.79
N GLN A 200 12.44 -8.94 3.51
CA GLN A 200 11.41 -8.73 4.52
C GLN A 200 10.23 -9.66 4.23
N VAL A 201 9.87 -10.47 5.23
CA VAL A 201 8.77 -11.43 5.11
C VAL A 201 7.45 -10.75 5.46
N PHE A 202 6.45 -10.95 4.60
CA PHE A 202 5.09 -10.47 4.78
C PHE A 202 4.10 -11.64 4.74
N ARG A 203 2.92 -11.44 5.37
CA ARG A 203 1.86 -12.44 5.48
C ARG A 203 0.63 -12.14 4.62
N GLY A 204 0.66 -11.09 3.79
CA GLY A 204 -0.46 -10.69 2.93
C GLY A 204 -0.80 -11.73 1.84
N ASP A 205 -1.92 -11.55 1.17
CA ASP A 205 -2.36 -12.38 0.06
C ASP A 205 -1.56 -12.12 -1.20
N PHE A 206 -1.10 -13.18 -1.85
CA PHE A 206 -0.21 -13.11 -3.01
C PHE A 206 -0.70 -13.98 -4.17
N ILE A 207 -0.61 -13.43 -5.37
CA ILE A 207 -0.80 -14.18 -6.61
C ILE A 207 0.03 -13.58 -7.75
N ASP A 208 0.62 -14.46 -8.55
CA ASP A 208 1.23 -14.17 -9.84
C ASP A 208 0.30 -14.69 -10.94
N ILE A 209 -0.20 -13.81 -11.80
CA ILE A 209 -1.13 -14.16 -12.88
C ILE A 209 -0.45 -14.68 -14.15
N GLY A 210 0.81 -15.09 -14.08
CA GLY A 210 1.66 -15.49 -15.21
C GLY A 210 1.26 -16.78 -15.91
N ILE A 211 0.28 -17.55 -15.42
CA ILE A 211 -0.27 -18.74 -16.08
C ILE A 211 -1.81 -18.73 -16.07
N PRO A 212 -2.49 -19.45 -17.01
CA PRO A 212 -3.94 -19.43 -17.15
C PRO A 212 -4.71 -19.85 -15.88
N ALA A 213 -4.19 -20.82 -15.12
CA ALA A 213 -4.82 -21.28 -13.89
C ALA A 213 -4.83 -20.17 -12.82
N ASP A 214 -3.70 -19.48 -12.65
CA ASP A 214 -3.60 -18.40 -11.64
C ASP A 214 -4.30 -17.13 -12.10
N LEU A 215 -4.35 -16.83 -13.40
CA LEU A 215 -5.20 -15.74 -13.89
C LEU A 215 -6.68 -15.99 -13.53
N ARG A 216 -7.18 -17.23 -13.70
CA ARG A 216 -8.56 -17.56 -13.29
C ARG A 216 -8.76 -17.42 -11.78
N ARG A 217 -7.78 -17.85 -10.98
CA ARG A 217 -7.80 -17.69 -9.52
C ARG A 217 -7.74 -16.21 -9.12
N GLY A 218 -6.85 -15.42 -9.77
CA GLY A 218 -6.70 -13.99 -9.52
C GLY A 218 -7.98 -13.20 -9.79
N ARG A 219 -8.70 -13.53 -10.85
CA ARG A 219 -10.01 -12.91 -11.15
C ARG A 219 -11.06 -13.13 -10.06
N LYS A 220 -10.96 -14.21 -9.29
CA LYS A 220 -11.85 -14.50 -8.17
C LYS A 220 -11.32 -13.88 -6.87
N LEU A 221 -10.05 -14.10 -6.55
CA LEU A 221 -9.49 -13.82 -5.22
C LEU A 221 -9.13 -12.33 -5.04
N ILE A 222 -8.62 -11.64 -6.08
CA ILE A 222 -8.21 -10.24 -5.94
C ILE A 222 -9.37 -9.32 -5.52
N PRO A 223 -10.59 -9.42 -6.11
CA PRO A 223 -11.74 -8.65 -5.64
C PRO A 223 -12.07 -8.89 -4.17
N GLU A 224 -11.95 -10.15 -3.69
CA GLU A 224 -12.15 -10.52 -2.28
C GLU A 224 -11.08 -9.88 -1.39
N TRP A 225 -9.80 -9.97 -1.76
CA TRP A 225 -8.66 -9.41 -1.01
C TRP A 225 -8.65 -7.87 -0.95
N ARG A 226 -9.26 -7.21 -1.94
CA ARG A 226 -9.44 -5.76 -1.96
C ARG A 226 -10.59 -5.29 -1.07
N ARG A 227 -11.45 -6.19 -0.59
CA ARG A 227 -12.45 -5.91 0.43
C ARG A 227 -11.82 -6.13 1.80
N ARG A 228 -11.62 -5.07 2.54
CA ARG A 228 -10.85 -5.07 3.80
C ARG A 228 -11.69 -4.50 4.94
N PRO A 229 -11.48 -4.97 6.19
CA PRO A 229 -12.04 -4.30 7.36
C PRO A 229 -11.48 -2.88 7.49
N ALA A 230 -12.23 -1.99 8.11
CA ALA A 230 -11.85 -0.60 8.33
C ALA A 230 -11.74 -0.27 9.82
N ALA A 231 -10.69 0.43 10.19
CA ALA A 231 -10.56 1.09 11.48
C ALA A 231 -10.88 2.57 11.30
N PHE A 232 -11.97 3.02 11.91
CA PHE A 232 -12.35 4.42 11.99
C PHE A 232 -11.80 4.99 13.30
N LEU A 233 -11.02 6.05 13.21
CA LEU A 233 -10.37 6.67 14.38
C LEU A 233 -10.84 8.11 14.50
N ASP A 234 -11.31 8.52 15.69
CA ASP A 234 -11.46 9.95 15.94
C ASP A 234 -10.07 10.61 15.99
N ARG A 235 -10.01 11.88 15.70
CA ARG A 235 -8.76 12.63 15.69
C ARG A 235 -8.43 13.22 17.05
N ASP A 236 -9.25 14.15 17.49
CA ASP A 236 -8.99 14.95 18.68
C ASP A 236 -9.41 14.16 19.95
N GLY A 237 -8.46 13.86 20.83
CA GLY A 237 -8.64 13.01 22.00
C GLY A 237 -8.21 11.55 21.78
N VAL A 238 -8.07 11.09 20.54
CA VAL A 238 -7.62 9.72 20.18
C VAL A 238 -6.26 9.73 19.51
N LEU A 239 -6.15 10.33 18.31
CA LEU A 239 -4.88 10.42 17.59
C LEU A 239 -3.97 11.53 18.10
N ASN A 240 -4.54 12.60 18.59
CA ASN A 240 -3.81 13.70 19.22
C ASN A 240 -4.47 14.14 20.53
N LYS A 241 -3.69 14.81 21.38
CA LYS A 241 -4.25 15.48 22.55
C LYS A 241 -5.22 16.57 22.09
N ASP A 242 -6.41 16.59 22.68
CA ASP A 242 -7.42 17.62 22.41
C ASP A 242 -7.10 18.89 23.20
N HIS A 243 -6.48 19.86 22.54
CA HIS A 243 -6.23 21.20 23.10
C HIS A 243 -7.32 22.21 22.70
N GLY A 244 -8.41 21.74 22.08
CA GLY A 244 -9.46 22.55 21.50
C GLY A 244 -9.04 23.19 20.16
N TYR A 245 -9.79 22.85 19.10
CA TYR A 245 -9.62 23.44 17.76
C TYR A 245 -8.20 23.32 17.17
N VAL A 246 -7.55 22.15 17.31
CA VAL A 246 -6.21 21.88 16.75
C VAL A 246 -6.27 21.85 15.24
N TYR A 247 -5.59 22.80 14.55
CA TYR A 247 -5.55 22.90 13.09
C TYR A 247 -4.15 23.17 12.53
N ARG A 248 -3.15 23.41 13.38
CA ARG A 248 -1.76 23.65 12.97
C ARG A 248 -0.84 22.52 13.42
N ALA A 249 0.11 22.14 12.59
CA ALA A 249 1.09 21.10 12.90
C ALA A 249 1.88 21.36 14.19
N LYS A 250 2.21 22.64 14.49
CA LYS A 250 2.93 23.02 15.71
C LYS A 250 2.12 22.84 17.01
N GLU A 251 0.81 22.74 16.90
CA GLU A 251 -0.14 22.55 18.00
C GLU A 251 -0.56 21.10 18.16
N PHE A 252 -0.20 20.26 17.17
CA PHE A 252 -0.59 18.86 17.11
C PHE A 252 0.38 18.00 17.92
N GLU A 253 -0.09 17.43 19.00
CA GLU A 253 0.66 16.48 19.82
C GLU A 253 0.06 15.09 19.68
N TRP A 254 0.82 14.15 19.09
CA TRP A 254 0.37 12.77 18.92
C TRP A 254 0.01 12.13 20.25
N GLY A 255 -1.14 11.43 20.30
CA GLY A 255 -1.55 10.59 21.42
C GLY A 255 -0.59 9.42 21.65
N ALA A 256 -0.58 8.89 22.87
CA ALA A 256 0.22 7.71 23.21
C ALA A 256 -0.13 6.54 22.30
N GLY A 257 0.87 5.89 21.71
CA GLY A 257 0.69 4.74 20.82
C GLY A 257 0.05 5.04 19.46
N ALA A 258 -0.48 6.23 19.18
CA ALA A 258 -1.26 6.52 17.98
C ALA A 258 -0.56 6.16 16.67
N LYS A 259 0.69 6.57 16.49
CA LYS A 259 1.47 6.23 15.29
C LYS A 259 1.70 4.72 15.16
N LYS A 260 1.93 4.00 16.28
CA LYS A 260 2.13 2.55 16.30
C LYS A 260 0.84 1.81 15.98
N ALA A 261 -0.30 2.28 16.51
CA ALA A 261 -1.62 1.74 16.22
C ALA A 261 -1.95 1.81 14.72
N ILE A 262 -1.75 2.97 14.09
CA ILE A 262 -1.97 3.15 12.65
C ILE A 262 -1.06 2.21 11.86
N LYS A 263 0.21 2.10 12.24
CA LYS A 263 1.12 1.17 11.58
C LYS A 263 0.67 -0.29 11.71
N LEU A 264 0.26 -0.71 12.89
CA LEU A 264 -0.25 -2.05 13.16
C LEU A 264 -1.47 -2.36 12.27
N LEU A 265 -2.41 -1.42 12.16
CA LEU A 265 -3.59 -1.54 11.31
C LEU A 265 -3.21 -1.68 9.83
N ASN A 266 -2.30 -0.84 9.32
CA ASN A 266 -1.81 -0.93 7.95
C ASN A 266 -1.11 -2.29 7.69
N ASP A 267 -0.26 -2.76 8.62
CA ASP A 267 0.45 -4.04 8.51
C ASP A 267 -0.51 -5.23 8.60
N SER A 268 -1.66 -5.06 9.27
CA SER A 268 -2.74 -6.05 9.39
C SER A 268 -3.77 -5.98 8.24
N GLY A 269 -3.58 -5.09 7.27
CA GLY A 269 -4.40 -5.01 6.06
C GLY A 269 -5.70 -4.21 6.20
N TYR A 270 -5.91 -3.47 7.29
CA TYR A 270 -7.06 -2.60 7.48
C TYR A 270 -7.03 -1.37 6.56
N TRP A 271 -8.22 -0.89 6.16
CA TRP A 271 -8.40 0.51 5.81
C TRP A 271 -8.31 1.33 7.09
N VAL A 272 -7.59 2.44 7.06
CA VAL A 272 -7.49 3.35 8.20
C VAL A 272 -8.09 4.70 7.84
N PHE A 273 -9.21 5.02 8.47
CA PHE A 273 -9.93 6.27 8.24
C PHE A 273 -9.94 7.13 9.51
N VAL A 274 -9.80 8.43 9.32
CA VAL A 274 -10.06 9.41 10.37
C VAL A 274 -11.45 9.98 10.16
N VAL A 275 -12.24 10.06 11.24
CA VAL A 275 -13.60 10.61 11.24
C VAL A 275 -13.73 11.64 12.37
N THR A 276 -13.72 12.95 12.06
CA THR A 276 -13.58 14.02 13.06
C THR A 276 -14.56 15.16 12.86
N ASN A 277 -15.11 15.68 13.98
CA ASN A 277 -15.94 16.89 13.98
C ASN A 277 -15.05 18.14 14.06
N GLN A 278 -15.05 18.98 13.03
CA GLN A 278 -14.19 20.16 12.90
C GLN A 278 -15.02 21.46 12.92
N ALA A 279 -15.77 21.68 14.02
CA ALA A 279 -16.67 22.80 14.20
C ALA A 279 -15.99 24.19 14.20
N GLY A 280 -14.65 24.26 14.31
CA GLY A 280 -13.89 25.49 14.19
C GLY A 280 -14.03 26.16 12.83
N ILE A 281 -14.37 25.37 11.76
CA ILE A 281 -14.66 25.92 10.44
C ILE A 281 -15.95 26.76 10.47
N ALA A 282 -17.07 26.19 10.98
CA ALA A 282 -18.32 26.92 11.13
C ALA A 282 -18.17 28.18 12.01
N ARG A 283 -17.29 28.13 13.01
CA ARG A 283 -17.00 29.24 13.92
C ARG A 283 -16.04 30.29 13.33
N GLY A 284 -15.45 30.04 12.16
CA GLY A 284 -14.49 30.94 11.51
C GLY A 284 -13.11 30.99 12.17
N TYR A 285 -12.73 29.99 12.98
CA TYR A 285 -11.40 29.94 13.62
C TYR A 285 -10.31 29.50 12.66
N TYR A 286 -10.64 28.71 11.67
CA TYR A 286 -9.79 28.22 10.58
C TYR A 286 -10.68 27.76 9.42
N ASP A 287 -10.08 27.51 8.27
CA ASP A 287 -10.78 27.06 7.07
C ASP A 287 -10.51 25.57 6.73
N ALA A 288 -11.19 25.08 5.71
CA ALA A 288 -11.01 23.70 5.21
C ALA A 288 -9.57 23.45 4.74
N ALA A 289 -8.91 24.42 4.12
CA ALA A 289 -7.54 24.27 3.63
C ALA A 289 -6.53 24.12 4.78
N ASP A 290 -6.81 24.72 5.94
CA ASP A 290 -6.00 24.53 7.17
C ASP A 290 -6.10 23.07 7.67
N VAL A 291 -7.32 22.52 7.71
CA VAL A 291 -7.57 21.12 8.11
C VAL A 291 -6.87 20.16 7.16
N GLU A 292 -7.01 20.36 5.86
CA GLU A 292 -6.37 19.52 4.85
C GLU A 292 -4.84 19.61 4.90
N ARG A 293 -4.29 20.78 5.21
CA ARG A 293 -2.85 21.00 5.41
C ARG A 293 -2.32 20.19 6.60
N LEU A 294 -3.07 20.20 7.73
CA LEU A 294 -2.76 19.38 8.90
C LEU A 294 -2.82 17.88 8.56
N HIS A 295 -3.86 17.42 7.85
CA HIS A 295 -4.03 16.02 7.49
C HIS A 295 -2.90 15.54 6.55
N ARG A 296 -2.46 16.35 5.58
CA ARG A 296 -1.27 16.05 4.76
C ARG A 296 0.00 15.93 5.59
N TRP A 297 0.19 16.84 6.57
CA TRP A 297 1.32 16.78 7.47
C TRP A 297 1.28 15.50 8.35
N MET A 298 0.12 15.11 8.85
CA MET A 298 -0.05 13.86 9.61
C MET A 298 0.42 12.65 8.79
N ASN A 299 -0.02 12.53 7.54
CA ASN A 299 0.42 11.44 6.66
C ASN A 299 1.92 11.51 6.33
N ALA A 300 2.49 12.69 6.17
CA ALA A 300 3.93 12.84 5.97
C ALA A 300 4.74 12.36 7.20
N GLU A 301 4.26 12.65 8.42
CA GLU A 301 4.87 12.15 9.66
C GLU A 301 4.74 10.62 9.82
N LEU A 302 3.57 10.06 9.50
CA LEU A 302 3.31 8.63 9.54
C LEU A 302 4.17 7.88 8.50
N GLY A 303 4.31 8.44 7.30
CA GLY A 303 5.13 7.86 6.24
C GLY A 303 6.59 7.61 6.63
N LYS A 304 7.15 8.43 7.54
CA LYS A 304 8.52 8.25 8.06
C LYS A 304 8.72 6.91 8.79
N MET A 305 7.64 6.31 9.29
CA MET A 305 7.68 5.02 9.97
C MET A 305 6.94 3.90 9.23
N GLY A 306 6.50 4.15 8.01
CA GLY A 306 5.80 3.17 7.20
C GLY A 306 4.33 3.00 7.56
N ALA A 307 3.70 4.07 7.99
CA ALA A 307 2.27 4.12 8.30
C ALA A 307 1.57 5.20 7.47
N HIS A 308 0.25 5.09 7.28
CA HIS A 308 -0.56 6.10 6.63
C HIS A 308 -2.02 6.00 7.05
N ILE A 309 -2.76 7.07 6.82
CA ILE A 309 -4.22 7.13 6.89
C ILE A 309 -4.73 7.13 5.45
N ASP A 310 -5.61 6.20 5.11
CA ASP A 310 -6.15 6.03 3.75
C ASP A 310 -7.02 7.23 3.35
N GLN A 311 -7.86 7.74 4.28
CA GLN A 311 -8.68 8.92 4.03
C GLN A 311 -9.07 9.63 5.34
N PHE A 312 -9.22 10.95 5.25
CA PHE A 312 -9.75 11.79 6.31
C PHE A 312 -11.15 12.27 5.93
N TYR A 313 -12.12 11.98 6.80
CA TYR A 313 -13.48 12.50 6.73
C TYR A 313 -13.66 13.47 7.88
N TYR A 314 -14.12 14.68 7.59
CA TYR A 314 -14.37 15.66 8.62
C TYR A 314 -15.72 16.39 8.41
N CYS A 315 -16.39 16.72 9.50
CA CYS A 315 -17.59 17.52 9.47
C CYS A 315 -17.23 18.98 9.81
N PRO A 316 -17.42 19.94 8.88
CA PRO A 316 -17.12 21.34 9.14
C PRO A 316 -18.24 22.07 9.91
N HIS A 317 -19.41 21.45 10.08
CA HIS A 317 -20.64 22.10 10.56
C HIS A 317 -20.77 22.13 12.07
N HIS A 318 -21.57 23.11 12.56
CA HIS A 318 -22.02 23.19 13.94
C HIS A 318 -23.48 23.61 14.01
N PRO A 319 -24.38 22.89 14.74
CA PRO A 319 -25.83 23.14 14.71
C PRO A 319 -26.23 24.58 15.01
N GLU A 320 -25.51 25.26 15.91
CA GLU A 320 -25.82 26.65 16.34
C GLU A 320 -25.30 27.71 15.35
N TRP A 321 -24.45 27.38 14.36
CA TRP A 321 -23.80 28.37 13.48
C TRP A 321 -24.25 28.26 12.03
N ASP A 322 -24.32 27.05 11.50
CA ASP A 322 -24.63 26.79 10.10
C ASP A 322 -25.70 25.71 9.91
N GLY A 323 -26.35 25.30 11.01
CA GLY A 323 -27.48 24.38 11.00
C GLY A 323 -27.11 22.91 11.07
N GLU A 324 -28.14 22.06 11.02
CA GLU A 324 -28.01 20.60 11.08
C GLU A 324 -27.43 20.01 9.81
N CYS A 325 -26.63 18.95 9.94
CA CYS A 325 -26.07 18.18 8.83
C CYS A 325 -26.12 16.69 9.16
N ASP A 326 -25.88 15.83 8.18
CA ASP A 326 -25.83 14.37 8.36
C ASP A 326 -24.42 13.83 8.62
N CYS A 327 -23.39 14.66 8.42
CA CYS A 327 -21.99 14.22 8.61
C CYS A 327 -21.50 14.31 10.05
N ARG A 328 -22.09 15.19 10.90
CA ARG A 328 -21.61 15.41 12.28
C ARG A 328 -21.97 14.26 13.21
N LYS A 329 -20.96 13.66 13.86
CA LYS A 329 -21.18 12.69 14.95
C LYS A 329 -22.02 13.33 16.07
N PRO A 330 -23.11 12.69 16.57
CA PRO A 330 -23.39 11.25 16.53
C PRO A 330 -24.07 10.71 15.27
N LYS A 331 -24.36 11.52 14.24
CA LYS A 331 -24.87 10.99 12.98
C LYS A 331 -23.77 10.22 12.21
N PRO A 332 -24.12 9.16 11.47
CA PRO A 332 -23.14 8.23 10.87
C PRO A 332 -22.60 8.68 9.51
N GLY A 333 -22.93 9.88 9.02
CA GLY A 333 -22.71 10.26 7.62
C GLY A 333 -21.26 10.13 7.13
N MET A 334 -20.26 10.47 7.94
CA MET A 334 -18.85 10.30 7.56
C MET A 334 -18.46 8.82 7.40
N LEU A 335 -18.97 7.94 8.28
CA LEU A 335 -18.72 6.50 8.21
C LEU A 335 -19.41 5.90 6.98
N LEU A 336 -20.67 6.24 6.75
CA LEU A 336 -21.42 5.76 5.59
C LEU A 336 -20.80 6.24 4.28
N GLN A 337 -20.26 7.46 4.24
CA GLN A 337 -19.52 7.95 3.08
C GLN A 337 -18.26 7.11 2.83
N ALA A 338 -17.49 6.80 3.86
CA ALA A 338 -16.31 5.94 3.73
C ALA A 338 -16.67 4.53 3.25
N ILE A 339 -17.74 3.93 3.81
CA ILE A 339 -18.24 2.61 3.39
C ILE A 339 -18.68 2.62 1.91
N LYS A 340 -19.23 3.73 1.43
CA LYS A 340 -19.62 3.90 0.02
C LYS A 340 -18.41 4.09 -0.91
N ASP A 341 -17.41 4.85 -0.46
CA ASP A 341 -16.25 5.22 -1.28
C ASP A 341 -15.24 4.07 -1.41
N TRP A 342 -15.22 3.16 -0.42
CA TRP A 342 -14.22 2.10 -0.31
C TRP A 342 -14.87 0.71 -0.21
N ARG A 343 -14.12 -0.31 -0.60
CA ARG A 343 -14.55 -1.72 -0.46
C ARG A 343 -14.38 -2.19 0.99
N VAL A 344 -15.22 -1.70 1.88
CA VAL A 344 -15.16 -2.03 3.30
C VAL A 344 -15.84 -3.36 3.59
N ASP A 345 -15.17 -4.21 4.37
CA ASP A 345 -15.77 -5.36 5.03
C ASP A 345 -16.24 -4.96 6.43
N LEU A 346 -17.56 -4.88 6.62
CA LEU A 346 -18.14 -4.43 7.89
C LEU A 346 -17.88 -5.42 9.04
N SER A 347 -17.71 -6.72 8.74
CA SER A 347 -17.63 -7.78 9.76
C SER A 347 -16.42 -7.65 10.68
N GLY A 348 -15.35 -7.02 10.22
CA GLY A 348 -14.15 -6.77 11.02
C GLY A 348 -13.88 -5.30 11.27
N SER A 349 -14.83 -4.42 10.88
CA SER A 349 -14.67 -2.98 11.00
C SER A 349 -15.08 -2.48 12.39
N PHE A 350 -14.40 -1.43 12.85
CA PHE A 350 -14.67 -0.82 14.14
C PHE A 350 -14.35 0.67 14.16
N LEU A 351 -14.86 1.36 15.19
CA LEU A 351 -14.50 2.75 15.48
C LEU A 351 -13.87 2.85 16.89
N VAL A 352 -12.84 3.67 17.02
CA VAL A 352 -12.27 4.09 18.32
C VAL A 352 -12.49 5.58 18.46
N GLY A 353 -13.18 5.98 19.55
CA GLY A 353 -13.48 7.37 19.87
C GLY A 353 -13.46 7.65 21.36
N ASP A 354 -13.29 8.91 21.76
CA ASP A 354 -13.21 9.35 23.17
C ASP A 354 -14.56 9.86 23.71
N LYS A 355 -15.60 9.93 22.86
CA LYS A 355 -16.93 10.47 23.21
C LYS A 355 -18.05 9.49 22.87
N MET A 356 -19.14 9.57 23.65
CA MET A 356 -20.35 8.78 23.37
C MET A 356 -20.93 9.03 21.96
N THR A 357 -20.73 10.23 21.40
CA THR A 357 -21.14 10.57 20.04
C THR A 357 -20.43 9.75 18.98
N ASP A 358 -19.21 9.26 19.25
CA ASP A 358 -18.45 8.38 18.37
C ASP A 358 -19.08 6.99 18.34
N LEU A 359 -19.39 6.44 19.51
CA LEU A 359 -20.00 5.12 19.67
C LEU A 359 -21.40 5.09 19.03
N GLN A 360 -22.19 6.15 19.24
CA GLN A 360 -23.52 6.29 18.62
C GLN A 360 -23.44 6.35 17.09
N ALA A 361 -22.42 7.04 16.54
CA ALA A 361 -22.19 7.08 15.09
C ALA A 361 -21.80 5.70 14.56
N ALA A 362 -20.96 4.95 15.29
CA ALA A 362 -20.55 3.58 14.93
C ALA A 362 -21.75 2.62 14.93
N GLU A 363 -22.57 2.63 15.98
CA GLU A 363 -23.79 1.82 16.10
C GLU A 363 -24.75 2.07 14.93
N GLN A 364 -25.01 3.36 14.60
CA GLN A 364 -25.87 3.73 13.48
C GLN A 364 -25.27 3.34 12.11
N ALA A 365 -23.95 3.22 11.99
CA ALA A 365 -23.28 2.73 10.79
C ALA A 365 -23.18 1.19 10.72
N GLY A 366 -23.65 0.48 11.76
CA GLY A 366 -23.62 -0.99 11.83
C GLY A 366 -22.23 -1.57 12.10
N ILE A 367 -21.34 -0.83 12.77
CA ILE A 367 -19.99 -1.28 13.17
C ILE A 367 -19.81 -1.14 14.69
N THR A 368 -18.85 -1.89 15.24
CA THR A 368 -18.55 -1.84 16.69
C THR A 368 -17.82 -0.55 17.05
N GLY A 369 -18.32 0.16 18.07
CA GLY A 369 -17.64 1.32 18.67
C GLY A 369 -16.87 0.92 19.92
N HIS A 370 -15.65 1.39 20.08
CA HIS A 370 -14.80 1.22 21.27
C HIS A 370 -14.49 2.57 21.89
N MET A 371 -14.79 2.68 23.20
CA MET A 371 -14.44 3.89 23.97
C MET A 371 -12.93 3.90 24.21
N PHE A 372 -12.29 5.01 23.89
CA PHE A 372 -10.89 5.25 24.22
C PHE A 372 -10.78 6.02 25.53
N ASP A 373 -10.02 5.50 26.47
CA ASP A 373 -9.87 6.04 27.83
C ASP A 373 -8.57 6.85 28.04
N ALA A 374 -7.98 7.32 26.97
CA ALA A 374 -6.73 8.11 26.94
C ALA A 374 -5.45 7.37 27.41
N MET A 375 -5.45 6.04 27.49
CA MET A 375 -4.25 5.23 27.72
C MET A 375 -3.38 5.15 26.46
N ASP A 376 -3.01 3.97 25.99
CA ASP A 376 -2.20 3.77 24.79
C ASP A 376 -3.08 3.23 23.64
N LEU A 377 -3.14 3.95 22.52
CA LEU A 377 -3.97 3.56 21.39
C LEU A 377 -3.48 2.25 20.71
N HIS A 378 -2.17 1.99 20.75
CA HIS A 378 -1.64 0.75 20.21
C HIS A 378 -2.13 -0.47 20.99
N ASP A 379 -2.20 -0.38 22.31
CA ASP A 379 -2.69 -1.45 23.16
C ASP A 379 -4.19 -1.67 22.92
N THR A 380 -4.98 -0.59 22.85
CA THR A 380 -6.41 -0.64 22.51
C THR A 380 -6.64 -1.34 21.18
N VAL A 381 -5.94 -0.92 20.12
CA VAL A 381 -6.06 -1.53 18.78
C VAL A 381 -5.62 -3.00 18.80
N THR A 382 -4.53 -3.33 19.50
CA THR A 382 -4.03 -4.72 19.62
C THR A 382 -5.08 -5.64 20.20
N GLN A 383 -5.80 -5.19 21.25
CA GLN A 383 -6.90 -5.95 21.85
C GLN A 383 -8.08 -6.11 20.90
N VAL A 384 -8.49 -5.02 20.21
CA VAL A 384 -9.64 -5.01 19.29
C VAL A 384 -9.43 -5.98 18.12
N ILE A 385 -8.24 -6.01 17.53
CA ILE A 385 -7.95 -6.88 16.37
C ILE A 385 -7.46 -8.27 16.78
N GLY A 386 -7.36 -8.55 18.07
CA GLY A 386 -7.05 -9.90 18.60
C GLY A 386 -5.62 -10.38 18.32
N ILE A 387 -4.66 -9.47 18.17
CA ILE A 387 -3.24 -9.82 18.04
C ILE A 387 -2.66 -9.94 19.47
N PRO A 388 -2.04 -11.09 19.83
CA PRO A 388 -1.37 -11.17 21.12
C PRO A 388 -0.20 -10.15 21.19
N PRO A 389 0.05 -9.53 22.37
CA PRO A 389 1.18 -8.64 22.54
C PRO A 389 2.47 -9.36 22.12
N ILE A 390 3.32 -8.66 21.38
CA ILE A 390 4.65 -9.15 21.02
C ILE A 390 5.52 -8.96 22.28
N ASP A 391 5.91 -10.07 22.92
CA ASP A 391 6.89 -10.11 24.01
C ASP A 391 8.26 -9.56 23.58
#